data_6006fb0b437d227aebd9ae626cacee6b
#
_entry.id   6006fb0b437d227aebd9ae626cacee6b
#
_cell.length_a   1.000
_cell.length_b   1.000
_cell.length_c   1.000
_cell.angle_alpha   90.00
_cell.angle_beta   90.00
_cell.angle_gamma   90.00
#
_symmetry.space_group_name_H-M   'P 1'
#
loop_
_entity.id
_entity.type
_entity.pdbx_description
1 polymer ?
#
loop_
_entity_poly.entity_id
_entity_poly.type
_entity_poly.pdbx_seq_one_letter_code
_entity_poly.pdbx_strand_id
1 'polypeptide(L)'
;VTDTLAALSFQGPTTFSGLKEMGLKGIEDLKPFQIGYYDFAGTKLMISRTGFTGDLGYELWIENDNALELWDTLYEIGENYGIQPYGEAATNMARLEAGFIMPYMEFNEALKTVHYQHDQTPFELSLGWLVDFNKPLFNGRKALLLDKKNGPKYTLTKLDIEGNKPAEGSYIYGDKKCSLEIGYVTSAMWSPAVKANIAMAMIKTEHLHGEIWAEIYYEKELRQYDKVARCSIKEKPFWAPTRARMTPPEHY
;
A
#
# COMPACT_ATOMS: atom_id res chain seq x y z
N VAL A 1 -16.44 -14.94 -13.73
CA VAL A 1 -15.29 -14.20 -14.24
C VAL A 1 -14.01 -14.63 -13.52
N THR A 2 -14.03 -14.76 -12.19
CA THR A 2 -12.84 -15.12 -11.39
C THR A 2 -12.15 -16.41 -11.86
N ASP A 3 -12.92 -17.41 -12.27
CA ASP A 3 -12.39 -18.71 -12.71
C ASP A 3 -11.95 -18.73 -14.19
N THR A 4 -12.09 -17.62 -14.92
CA THR A 4 -11.78 -17.55 -16.35
C THR A 4 -10.63 -16.58 -16.67
N LEU A 5 -10.21 -15.76 -15.72
CA LEU A 5 -9.15 -14.77 -15.90
C LEU A 5 -7.99 -15.02 -14.94
N ALA A 6 -6.79 -14.95 -15.47
CA ALA A 6 -5.55 -14.85 -14.72
C ALA A 6 -5.08 -13.39 -14.66
N ALA A 7 -4.42 -13.02 -13.57
CA ALA A 7 -3.84 -11.71 -13.40
C ALA A 7 -2.38 -11.82 -12.95
N LEU A 8 -1.50 -11.06 -13.60
CA LEU A 8 -0.10 -10.93 -13.24
C LEU A 8 0.20 -9.49 -12.84
N SER A 9 0.87 -9.32 -11.72
CA SER A 9 1.37 -8.01 -11.26
C SER A 9 2.83 -7.85 -11.69
N PHE A 10 3.08 -6.97 -12.64
CA PHE A 10 4.40 -6.68 -13.19
C PHE A 10 4.83 -5.28 -12.75
N GLN A 11 5.77 -5.24 -11.78
CA GLN A 11 6.09 -4.02 -11.05
C GLN A 11 7.59 -3.73 -11.08
N GLY A 12 7.96 -2.45 -11.07
CA GLY A 12 9.34 -1.99 -11.01
C GLY A 12 9.73 -1.05 -12.14
N PRO A 13 10.92 -0.43 -12.06
CA PRO A 13 11.30 0.67 -12.95
C PRO A 13 11.42 0.29 -14.42
N THR A 14 11.76 -0.97 -14.74
CA THR A 14 12.00 -1.46 -16.11
C THR A 14 10.77 -2.12 -16.74
N THR A 15 9.64 -2.17 -16.05
CA THR A 15 8.43 -2.86 -16.54
C THR A 15 7.90 -2.30 -17.86
N PHE A 16 8.00 -1.00 -18.06
CA PHE A 16 7.62 -0.39 -19.33
C PHE A 16 8.47 -0.89 -20.49
N SER A 17 9.79 -0.97 -20.30
CA SER A 17 10.72 -1.47 -21.33
C SER A 17 10.40 -2.92 -21.69
N GLY A 18 10.11 -3.77 -20.70
CA GLY A 18 9.68 -5.15 -20.94
C GLY A 18 8.38 -5.24 -21.74
N LEU A 19 7.35 -4.46 -21.39
CA LEU A 19 6.09 -4.44 -22.14
C LEU A 19 6.25 -3.90 -23.57
N LYS A 20 7.15 -2.95 -23.79
CA LYS A 20 7.46 -2.43 -25.12
C LYS A 20 8.18 -3.49 -25.97
N GLU A 21 9.09 -4.26 -25.37
CA GLU A 21 9.80 -5.36 -26.03
C GLU A 21 8.85 -6.52 -26.40
N MET A 22 7.78 -6.73 -25.64
CA MET A 22 6.67 -7.63 -26.03
C MET A 22 5.96 -7.19 -27.32
N GLY A 23 6.24 -6.01 -27.86
CA GLY A 23 5.60 -5.48 -29.07
C GLY A 23 4.22 -4.90 -28.85
N LEU A 24 3.83 -4.56 -27.63
CA LEU A 24 2.52 -3.97 -27.30
C LEU A 24 2.45 -2.52 -27.79
N LYS A 25 1.91 -2.32 -28.98
CA LYS A 25 1.80 -0.99 -29.62
C LYS A 25 0.85 -0.09 -28.83
N GLY A 26 1.31 1.14 -28.55
CA GLY A 26 0.51 2.15 -27.81
C GLY A 26 0.59 2.01 -26.29
N ILE A 27 1.43 1.11 -25.76
CA ILE A 27 1.63 0.99 -24.31
C ILE A 27 2.22 2.27 -23.70
N GLU A 28 2.98 3.04 -24.50
CA GLU A 28 3.55 4.34 -24.15
C GLU A 28 2.50 5.41 -23.82
N ASP A 29 1.30 5.30 -24.41
CA ASP A 29 0.21 6.24 -24.18
C ASP A 29 -0.63 5.92 -22.94
N LEU A 30 -0.45 4.73 -22.35
CA LEU A 30 -1.21 4.30 -21.18
C LEU A 30 -0.80 5.11 -19.94
N LYS A 31 -1.70 5.99 -19.50
CA LYS A 31 -1.47 6.87 -18.34
C LYS A 31 -1.76 6.14 -17.01
N PRO A 32 -1.22 6.61 -15.87
CA PRO A 32 -1.57 6.07 -14.56
C PRO A 32 -3.08 5.95 -14.36
N PHE A 33 -3.51 4.83 -13.79
CA PHE A 33 -4.92 4.47 -13.53
C PHE A 33 -5.79 4.27 -14.77
N GLN A 34 -5.21 4.21 -15.96
CA GLN A 34 -5.91 3.84 -17.19
C GLN A 34 -5.79 2.34 -17.46
N ILE A 35 -6.75 1.85 -18.24
CA ILE A 35 -6.81 0.49 -18.76
C ILE A 35 -6.68 0.56 -20.29
N GLY A 36 -5.82 -0.27 -20.85
CA GLY A 36 -5.68 -0.50 -22.28
C GLY A 36 -5.94 -1.96 -22.65
N TYR A 37 -6.22 -2.20 -23.91
CA TYR A 37 -6.39 -3.55 -24.46
C TYR A 37 -5.43 -3.75 -25.62
N TYR A 38 -4.71 -4.86 -25.57
CA TYR A 38 -3.63 -5.17 -26.50
C TYR A 38 -3.84 -6.57 -27.08
N ASP A 39 -3.27 -6.84 -28.23
CA ASP A 39 -3.19 -8.20 -28.77
C ASP A 39 -1.95 -8.91 -28.21
N PHE A 40 -2.12 -10.11 -27.69
CA PHE A 40 -1.05 -10.98 -27.24
C PHE A 40 -1.36 -12.41 -27.69
N ALA A 41 -0.51 -12.98 -28.55
CA ALA A 41 -0.68 -14.33 -29.07
C ALA A 41 -2.08 -14.61 -29.68
N GLY A 42 -2.68 -13.61 -30.30
CA GLY A 42 -4.02 -13.68 -30.92
C GLY A 42 -5.19 -13.65 -29.91
N THR A 43 -4.91 -13.36 -28.65
CA THR A 43 -5.93 -13.16 -27.62
C THR A 43 -5.87 -11.74 -27.05
N LYS A 44 -6.95 -11.33 -26.37
CA LYS A 44 -7.07 -9.99 -25.81
C LYS A 44 -6.39 -9.93 -24.43
N LEU A 45 -5.33 -9.16 -24.33
CA LEU A 45 -4.65 -8.82 -23.09
C LEU A 45 -5.15 -7.47 -22.56
N MET A 46 -5.74 -7.43 -21.40
CA MET A 46 -6.09 -6.19 -20.69
C MET A 46 -4.93 -5.80 -19.78
N ILE A 47 -4.48 -4.56 -19.90
CA ILE A 47 -3.42 -4.02 -19.05
C ILE A 47 -3.94 -2.77 -18.35
N SER A 48 -3.82 -2.73 -17.02
CA SER A 48 -3.99 -1.51 -16.25
C SER A 48 -2.63 -0.98 -15.78
N ARG A 49 -2.44 0.34 -15.86
CA ARG A 49 -1.27 0.99 -15.27
C ARG A 49 -1.53 1.29 -13.80
N THR A 50 -1.57 0.22 -13.04
CA THR A 50 -1.82 0.20 -11.60
C THR A 50 -0.86 -0.76 -10.92
N GLY A 51 -0.78 -0.66 -9.60
CA GLY A 51 0.03 -1.56 -8.81
C GLY A 51 -0.03 -1.24 -7.33
N PHE A 52 0.52 -2.13 -6.52
CA PHE A 52 0.48 -2.05 -5.07
C PHE A 52 1.87 -1.86 -4.43
N THR A 53 2.86 -1.50 -5.25
CA THR A 53 4.26 -1.31 -4.79
C THR A 53 4.68 0.16 -4.68
N GLY A 54 3.86 1.08 -5.19
CA GLY A 54 4.21 2.51 -5.23
C GLY A 54 5.24 2.89 -6.29
N ASP A 55 5.77 1.93 -7.03
CA ASP A 55 6.64 2.15 -8.17
C ASP A 55 5.85 2.13 -9.50
N LEU A 56 6.55 2.32 -10.63
CA LEU A 56 6.02 2.05 -11.95
C LEU A 56 5.58 0.60 -12.02
N GLY A 57 4.39 0.35 -12.54
CA GLY A 57 3.90 -1.00 -12.63
C GLY A 57 2.61 -1.12 -13.43
N TYR A 58 2.34 -2.36 -13.79
CA TYR A 58 1.20 -2.75 -14.59
C TYR A 58 0.59 -4.03 -14.03
N GLU A 59 -0.71 -4.17 -14.16
CA GLU A 59 -1.46 -5.40 -13.90
C GLU A 59 -1.99 -5.92 -15.24
N LEU A 60 -1.63 -7.14 -15.56
CA LEU A 60 -1.92 -7.80 -16.83
C LEU A 60 -3.00 -8.86 -16.58
N TRP A 61 -4.08 -8.80 -17.34
CA TRP A 61 -5.25 -9.66 -17.19
C TRP A 61 -5.52 -10.38 -18.51
N ILE A 62 -5.53 -11.70 -18.47
CA ILE A 62 -5.69 -12.56 -19.66
C ILE A 62 -6.56 -13.77 -19.34
N GLU A 63 -7.13 -14.41 -20.34
CA GLU A 63 -7.83 -15.68 -20.19
C GLU A 63 -6.87 -16.76 -19.65
N ASN A 64 -7.37 -17.62 -18.77
CA ASN A 64 -6.56 -18.64 -18.09
C ASN A 64 -5.72 -19.50 -19.00
N ASP A 65 -6.26 -19.85 -20.18
CA ASP A 65 -5.56 -20.74 -21.12
C ASP A 65 -4.27 -20.13 -21.68
N ASN A 66 -4.16 -18.78 -21.68
CA ASN A 66 -2.99 -18.06 -22.13
C ASN A 66 -2.07 -17.54 -21.00
N ALA A 67 -2.41 -17.85 -19.74
CA ALA A 67 -1.70 -17.32 -18.60
C ALA A 67 -0.25 -17.79 -18.53
N LEU A 68 0.02 -19.06 -18.84
CA LEU A 68 1.36 -19.62 -18.81
C LEU A 68 2.22 -19.04 -19.93
N GLU A 69 1.69 -18.89 -21.15
CA GLU A 69 2.40 -18.26 -22.25
C GLU A 69 2.77 -16.80 -21.95
N LEU A 70 1.86 -16.06 -21.31
CA LEU A 70 2.15 -14.69 -20.84
C LEU A 70 3.24 -14.66 -19.79
N TRP A 71 3.20 -15.57 -18.83
CA TRP A 71 4.21 -15.70 -17.78
C TRP A 71 5.60 -16.00 -18.38
N ASP A 72 5.68 -17.01 -19.26
CA ASP A 72 6.96 -17.42 -19.87
C ASP A 72 7.53 -16.30 -20.74
N THR A 73 6.68 -15.60 -21.51
CA THR A 73 7.10 -14.45 -22.32
C THR A 73 7.65 -13.30 -21.47
N LEU A 74 6.99 -12.99 -20.34
CA LEU A 74 7.46 -11.95 -19.42
C LEU A 74 8.81 -12.33 -18.81
N TYR A 75 9.04 -13.60 -18.49
CA TYR A 75 10.32 -14.06 -17.95
C TYR A 75 11.42 -14.03 -18.99
N GLU A 76 11.17 -14.51 -20.22
CA GLU A 76 12.14 -14.48 -21.31
C GLU A 76 12.63 -13.05 -21.60
N ILE A 77 11.72 -12.11 -21.76
CA ILE A 77 12.06 -10.70 -21.97
C ILE A 77 12.70 -10.10 -20.71
N GLY A 78 12.15 -10.44 -19.55
CA GLY A 78 12.55 -9.88 -18.28
C GLY A 78 13.94 -10.26 -17.81
N GLU A 79 14.54 -11.34 -18.36
CA GLU A 79 15.92 -11.73 -18.06
C GLU A 79 16.90 -10.57 -18.29
N ASN A 80 16.71 -9.82 -19.38
CA ASN A 80 17.53 -8.65 -19.71
C ASN A 80 17.37 -7.48 -18.71
N TYR A 81 16.31 -7.48 -17.94
CA TYR A 81 15.94 -6.44 -16.97
C TYR A 81 16.03 -6.91 -15.51
N GLY A 82 16.52 -8.14 -15.28
CA GLY A 82 16.66 -8.70 -13.95
C GLY A 82 15.33 -9.01 -13.26
N ILE A 83 14.35 -9.51 -14.03
CA ILE A 83 13.05 -9.91 -13.48
C ILE A 83 13.23 -10.96 -12.39
N GLN A 84 12.48 -10.81 -11.30
CA GLN A 84 12.45 -11.77 -10.20
C GLN A 84 11.00 -11.94 -9.72
N PRO A 85 10.57 -13.15 -9.35
CA PRO A 85 9.32 -13.33 -8.65
C PRO A 85 9.46 -12.74 -7.24
N TYR A 86 8.41 -12.11 -6.73
CA TYR A 86 8.41 -11.60 -5.37
C TYR A 86 7.18 -12.11 -4.61
N GLY A 87 7.35 -12.34 -3.31
CA GLY A 87 6.33 -12.90 -2.45
C GLY A 87 5.58 -11.85 -1.65
N GLU A 88 4.65 -12.33 -0.82
CA GLU A 88 3.76 -11.52 0.01
C GLU A 88 4.52 -10.56 0.95
N ALA A 89 5.61 -11.01 1.58
CA ALA A 89 6.40 -10.16 2.48
C ALA A 89 7.02 -8.95 1.76
N ALA A 90 7.53 -9.15 0.53
CA ALA A 90 8.07 -8.07 -0.28
C ALA A 90 6.97 -7.11 -0.76
N THR A 91 5.79 -7.64 -1.13
CA THR A 91 4.61 -6.83 -1.47
C THR A 91 4.18 -5.98 -0.28
N ASN A 92 4.11 -6.57 0.92
CA ASN A 92 3.72 -5.86 2.14
C ASN A 92 4.73 -4.76 2.48
N MET A 93 6.01 -5.01 2.29
CA MET A 93 7.04 -3.99 2.47
C MET A 93 6.89 -2.83 1.48
N ALA A 94 6.75 -3.13 0.20
CA ALA A 94 6.63 -2.11 -0.85
C ALA A 94 5.35 -1.26 -0.69
N ARG A 95 4.19 -1.89 -0.38
CA ARG A 95 2.95 -1.15 -0.15
C ARG A 95 3.05 -0.22 1.07
N LEU A 96 3.74 -0.67 2.15
CA LEU A 96 3.95 0.16 3.34
C LEU A 96 4.85 1.36 3.02
N GLU A 97 5.92 1.17 2.25
CA GLU A 97 6.77 2.26 1.74
C GLU A 97 5.96 3.29 0.94
N ALA A 98 5.04 2.81 0.11
CA ALA A 98 4.13 3.64 -0.68
C ALA A 98 3.00 4.28 0.13
N GLY A 99 2.77 3.84 1.35
CA GLY A 99 1.68 4.32 2.20
C GLY A 99 0.31 3.74 1.80
N PHE A 100 0.26 2.59 1.13
CA PHE A 100 -1.00 1.93 0.78
C PHE A 100 -1.53 1.07 1.92
N ILE A 101 -2.84 1.16 2.15
CA ILE A 101 -3.55 0.45 3.21
C ILE A 101 -4.07 -0.91 2.73
N MET A 102 -4.19 -1.86 3.65
CA MET A 102 -4.78 -3.18 3.39
C MET A 102 -5.92 -3.49 4.36
N PRO A 103 -6.98 -4.17 3.88
CA PRO A 103 -7.96 -4.77 4.76
C PRO A 103 -7.28 -5.71 5.77
N TYR A 104 -7.81 -5.78 6.97
CA TYR A 104 -7.32 -6.58 8.11
C TYR A 104 -5.97 -6.16 8.70
N MET A 105 -5.27 -5.22 8.07
CA MET A 105 -4.07 -4.61 8.63
C MET A 105 -4.37 -3.20 9.15
N GLU A 106 -4.73 -2.27 8.28
CA GLU A 106 -5.04 -0.89 8.67
C GLU A 106 -6.51 -0.69 9.03
N PHE A 107 -7.41 -1.51 8.48
CA PHE A 107 -8.86 -1.41 8.76
C PHE A 107 -9.58 -2.75 8.64
N ASN A 108 -10.72 -2.86 9.31
CA ASN A 108 -11.61 -4.01 9.20
C ASN A 108 -12.68 -3.79 8.14
N GLU A 109 -13.01 -4.85 7.39
CA GLU A 109 -14.15 -4.82 6.49
C GLU A 109 -15.46 -4.78 7.27
N ALA A 110 -16.38 -3.90 6.88
CA ALA A 110 -17.70 -3.76 7.51
C ALA A 110 -18.51 -5.07 7.56
N LEU A 111 -18.35 -5.95 6.56
CA LEU A 111 -19.02 -7.26 6.50
C LEU A 111 -18.55 -8.24 7.58
N LYS A 112 -17.33 -8.06 8.10
CA LYS A 112 -16.73 -8.94 9.12
C LYS A 112 -16.62 -8.28 10.49
N THR A 113 -16.99 -7.03 10.59
CA THR A 113 -17.01 -6.31 11.87
C THR A 113 -18.32 -6.62 12.60
N VAL A 114 -18.21 -7.40 13.68
CA VAL A 114 -19.34 -7.76 14.53
C VAL A 114 -19.70 -6.63 15.51
N HIS A 115 -18.71 -5.81 15.85
CA HIS A 115 -18.85 -4.70 16.78
C HIS A 115 -18.52 -3.37 16.11
N TYR A 116 -19.46 -2.44 16.06
CA TYR A 116 -19.31 -1.10 15.46
C TYR A 116 -18.17 -0.25 16.05
N GLN A 117 -17.62 -0.65 17.20
CA GLN A 117 -16.48 0.04 17.84
C GLN A 117 -15.15 -0.20 17.12
N HIS A 118 -15.10 -1.18 16.21
CA HIS A 118 -13.90 -1.54 15.44
C HIS A 118 -14.01 -1.13 13.96
N ASP A 119 -15.06 -0.43 13.58
CA ASP A 119 -15.21 0.12 12.24
C ASP A 119 -14.36 1.39 12.10
N GLN A 120 -13.55 1.46 11.06
CA GLN A 120 -12.85 2.67 10.69
C GLN A 120 -13.61 3.40 9.60
N THR A 121 -13.70 4.72 9.73
CA THR A 121 -14.30 5.58 8.72
C THR A 121 -13.26 6.02 7.69
N PRO A 122 -13.67 6.42 6.47
CA PRO A 122 -12.74 7.01 5.50
C PRO A 122 -11.95 8.22 6.06
N PHE A 123 -12.52 8.96 7.01
CA PHE A 123 -11.84 10.10 7.63
C PHE A 123 -10.73 9.65 8.56
N GLU A 124 -10.94 8.58 9.33
CA GLU A 124 -9.92 7.98 10.19
C GLU A 124 -8.77 7.37 9.37
N LEU A 125 -9.07 6.84 8.19
CA LEU A 125 -8.07 6.28 7.27
C LEU A 125 -7.36 7.34 6.40
N SER A 126 -7.62 8.64 6.64
CA SER A 126 -7.11 9.74 5.81
C SER A 126 -7.56 9.68 4.33
N LEU A 127 -8.68 9.00 4.07
CA LEU A 127 -9.32 8.84 2.75
C LEU A 127 -10.60 9.67 2.58
N GLY A 128 -10.86 10.63 3.46
CA GLY A 128 -12.05 11.47 3.40
C GLY A 128 -12.21 12.24 2.08
N TRP A 129 -11.12 12.49 1.36
CA TRP A 129 -11.12 13.11 0.03
C TRP A 129 -11.78 12.27 -1.07
N LEU A 130 -11.94 10.96 -0.87
CA LEU A 130 -12.67 10.06 -1.77
C LEU A 130 -14.20 10.16 -1.61
N VAL A 131 -14.69 10.79 -0.54
CA VAL A 131 -16.11 10.89 -0.27
C VAL A 131 -16.70 12.13 -0.93
N ASP A 132 -17.46 11.94 -2.00
CA ASP A 132 -18.12 13.02 -2.73
C ASP A 132 -19.53 13.30 -2.15
N PHE A 133 -19.62 14.31 -1.30
CA PHE A 133 -20.87 14.76 -0.70
C PHE A 133 -21.78 15.56 -1.65
N ASN A 134 -21.32 15.94 -2.85
CA ASN A 134 -22.16 16.58 -3.86
C ASN A 134 -23.14 15.57 -4.47
N LYS A 135 -22.84 14.27 -4.40
CA LYS A 135 -23.82 13.23 -4.74
C LYS A 135 -25.01 13.31 -3.79
N PRO A 136 -26.24 13.39 -4.34
CA PRO A 136 -27.43 13.58 -3.52
C PRO A 136 -27.74 12.38 -2.61
N LEU A 137 -27.42 11.17 -3.08
CA LEU A 137 -27.70 9.93 -2.36
C LEU A 137 -26.63 8.87 -2.62
N PHE A 138 -26.15 8.24 -1.54
CA PHE A 138 -25.37 7.01 -1.55
C PHE A 138 -25.44 6.32 -0.19
N ASN A 139 -25.15 5.02 -0.14
CA ASN A 139 -25.18 4.25 1.12
C ASN A 139 -24.17 4.82 2.12
N GLY A 140 -24.62 5.05 3.36
CA GLY A 140 -23.77 5.60 4.43
C GLY A 140 -23.64 7.13 4.44
N ARG A 141 -24.20 7.88 3.46
CA ARG A 141 -24.06 9.34 3.38
C ARG A 141 -24.42 10.08 4.68
N LYS A 142 -25.51 9.69 5.34
CA LYS A 142 -25.96 10.33 6.60
C LYS A 142 -24.96 10.10 7.73
N ALA A 143 -24.45 8.88 7.86
CA ALA A 143 -23.44 8.53 8.87
C ALA A 143 -22.14 9.30 8.62
N LEU A 144 -21.62 9.28 7.38
CA LEU A 144 -20.39 9.98 7.02
C LEU A 144 -20.49 11.50 7.17
N LEU A 145 -21.67 12.11 6.96
CA LEU A 145 -21.87 13.53 7.27
C LEU A 145 -21.77 13.82 8.77
N LEU A 146 -22.28 12.92 9.60
CA LEU A 146 -22.17 13.04 11.06
C LEU A 146 -20.71 12.89 11.51
N ASP A 147 -20.01 11.88 10.99
CA ASP A 147 -18.58 11.65 11.29
C ASP A 147 -17.72 12.83 10.84
N LYS A 148 -17.96 13.37 9.64
CA LYS A 148 -17.29 14.58 9.18
C LYS A 148 -17.50 15.77 10.09
N LYS A 149 -18.72 15.93 10.63
CA LYS A 149 -19.07 17.02 11.57
C LYS A 149 -18.36 16.84 12.92
N ASN A 150 -18.31 15.62 13.42
CA ASN A 150 -17.73 15.31 14.74
C ASN A 150 -16.19 15.26 14.70
N GLY A 151 -15.59 15.04 13.52
CA GLY A 151 -14.20 14.75 13.33
C GLY A 151 -13.83 13.29 13.69
N PRO A 152 -12.73 12.77 13.12
CA PRO A 152 -12.25 11.42 13.41
C PRO A 152 -11.71 11.32 14.84
N LYS A 153 -12.02 10.24 15.53
CA LYS A 153 -11.46 9.93 16.86
C LYS A 153 -9.99 9.49 16.78
N TYR A 154 -9.70 8.68 15.78
CA TYR A 154 -8.35 8.23 15.44
C TYR A 154 -7.99 8.73 14.04
N THR A 155 -6.72 8.79 13.76
CA THR A 155 -6.20 9.11 12.42
C THR A 155 -5.08 8.16 12.08
N LEU A 156 -5.21 7.50 10.92
CA LEU A 156 -4.13 6.68 10.39
C LEU A 156 -2.98 7.57 9.93
N THR A 157 -1.83 7.35 10.51
CA THR A 157 -0.60 8.12 10.25
C THR A 157 0.54 7.21 9.83
N LYS A 158 1.52 7.80 9.16
CA LYS A 158 2.80 7.16 8.83
C LYS A 158 3.85 7.61 9.84
N LEU A 159 4.61 6.67 10.40
CA LEU A 159 5.62 6.91 11.42
C LEU A 159 7.00 6.46 10.95
N ASP A 160 7.99 7.31 11.16
CA ASP A 160 9.41 6.98 11.17
C ASP A 160 9.80 6.75 12.64
N ILE A 161 10.30 5.55 12.94
CA ILE A 161 10.57 5.09 14.31
C ILE A 161 12.07 4.96 14.52
N GLU A 162 12.59 5.52 15.59
CA GLU A 162 14.02 5.46 15.90
C GLU A 162 14.52 4.01 16.06
N GLY A 163 15.64 3.71 15.40
CA GLY A 163 16.30 2.40 15.47
C GLY A 163 15.88 1.45 14.37
N ASN A 164 16.13 0.15 14.56
CA ASN A 164 16.01 -0.88 13.55
C ASN A 164 15.13 -2.07 13.95
N LYS A 165 14.34 -1.94 15.00
CA LYS A 165 13.40 -2.99 15.43
C LYS A 165 12.02 -2.62 14.93
N PRO A 166 11.41 -3.45 14.06
CA PRO A 166 10.04 -3.23 13.61
C PRO A 166 9.09 -3.15 14.80
N ALA A 167 8.14 -2.23 14.72
CA ALA A 167 7.18 -1.97 15.79
C ALA A 167 5.82 -2.63 15.52
N GLU A 168 5.77 -3.72 14.75
CA GLU A 168 4.52 -4.40 14.44
C GLU A 168 3.79 -4.82 15.70
N GLY A 169 2.49 -4.52 15.78
CA GLY A 169 1.65 -4.82 16.96
C GLY A 169 1.97 -3.99 18.22
N SER A 170 2.87 -3.00 18.12
CA SER A 170 3.24 -2.15 19.25
C SER A 170 2.15 -1.15 19.61
N TYR A 171 2.04 -0.80 20.89
CA TYR A 171 1.25 0.34 21.33
C TYR A 171 2.02 1.64 21.17
N ILE A 172 1.28 2.71 20.99
CA ILE A 172 1.79 4.07 20.84
C ILE A 172 1.40 4.91 22.05
N TYR A 173 2.35 5.64 22.56
CA TYR A 173 2.22 6.46 23.78
C TYR A 173 2.55 7.92 23.51
N GLY A 174 1.89 8.82 24.27
CA GLY A 174 2.12 10.26 24.27
C GLY A 174 3.31 10.70 25.15
N ASP A 175 3.98 9.76 25.79
CA ASP A 175 5.13 10.03 26.66
C ASP A 175 6.11 8.85 26.70
N LYS A 176 7.38 9.17 26.97
CA LYS A 176 8.47 8.18 27.02
C LYS A 176 8.34 7.13 28.12
N LYS A 177 7.51 7.38 29.15
CA LYS A 177 7.29 6.45 30.25
C LYS A 177 6.19 5.44 29.95
N CYS A 178 5.59 5.52 28.76
CA CYS A 178 4.49 4.67 28.32
C CYS A 178 3.29 4.71 29.30
N SER A 179 2.98 5.89 29.84
CA SER A 179 1.89 6.06 30.81
C SER A 179 0.57 6.49 30.16
N LEU A 180 0.63 7.13 28.98
CA LEU A 180 -0.52 7.60 28.24
C LEU A 180 -0.60 6.90 26.88
N GLU A 181 -1.40 5.85 26.78
CA GLU A 181 -1.68 5.17 25.51
C GLU A 181 -2.52 6.06 24.60
N ILE A 182 -2.01 6.32 23.40
CA ILE A 182 -2.66 7.17 22.40
C ILE A 182 -2.98 6.46 21.08
N GLY A 183 -2.55 5.20 20.91
CA GLY A 183 -2.80 4.46 19.68
C GLY A 183 -2.06 3.15 19.60
N TYR A 184 -2.03 2.60 18.38
CA TYR A 184 -1.37 1.32 18.09
C TYR A 184 -0.86 1.28 16.65
N VAL A 185 0.19 0.48 16.44
CA VAL A 185 0.79 0.21 15.12
C VAL A 185 -0.02 -0.85 14.41
N THR A 186 -0.38 -0.59 13.16
CA THR A 186 -1.11 -1.52 12.29
C THR A 186 -0.17 -2.33 11.41
N SER A 187 0.88 -1.69 10.90
CA SER A 187 1.91 -2.33 10.08
C SER A 187 3.26 -1.67 10.34
N ALA A 188 4.33 -2.45 10.45
CA ALA A 188 5.68 -1.91 10.59
C ALA A 188 6.72 -2.85 9.97
N MET A 189 7.72 -2.26 9.32
CA MET A 189 8.85 -2.99 8.74
C MET A 189 10.08 -2.09 8.66
N TRP A 190 11.26 -2.70 8.57
CA TRP A 190 12.45 -1.99 8.12
C TRP A 190 12.38 -1.78 6.60
N SER A 191 12.44 -0.53 6.16
CA SER A 191 12.46 -0.18 4.74
C SER A 191 13.89 -0.13 4.20
N PRO A 192 14.26 -0.98 3.25
CA PRO A 192 15.55 -0.88 2.58
C PRO A 192 15.63 0.31 1.62
N ALA A 193 14.50 0.75 1.03
CA ALA A 193 14.48 1.86 0.09
C ALA A 193 14.82 3.20 0.76
N VAL A 194 14.29 3.45 1.95
CA VAL A 194 14.54 4.70 2.69
C VAL A 194 15.48 4.51 3.88
N LYS A 195 15.93 3.28 4.16
CA LYS A 195 16.84 2.91 5.25
C LYS A 195 16.33 3.39 6.62
N ALA A 196 15.04 3.20 6.86
CA ALA A 196 14.35 3.62 8.06
C ALA A 196 13.41 2.53 8.58
N ASN A 197 13.10 2.57 9.86
CA ASN A 197 12.08 1.76 10.50
C ASN A 197 10.73 2.47 10.34
N ILE A 198 9.91 2.00 9.42
CA ILE A 198 8.66 2.63 9.02
C ILE A 198 7.44 1.90 9.56
N ALA A 199 6.39 2.64 9.85
CA ALA A 199 5.13 2.07 10.32
C ALA A 199 3.91 2.88 9.87
N MET A 200 2.75 2.23 9.84
CA MET A 200 1.44 2.86 9.91
C MET A 200 0.84 2.63 11.29
N ALA A 201 0.17 3.63 11.82
CA ALA A 201 -0.42 3.57 13.15
C ALA A 201 -1.75 4.36 13.20
N MET A 202 -2.70 3.81 13.96
CA MET A 202 -3.91 4.52 14.36
C MET A 202 -3.62 5.29 15.64
N ILE A 203 -3.69 6.62 15.57
CA ILE A 203 -3.39 7.51 16.71
C ILE A 203 -4.61 8.37 17.01
N LYS A 204 -4.94 8.55 18.29
CA LYS A 204 -6.00 9.48 18.72
C LYS A 204 -5.71 10.87 18.16
N THR A 205 -6.68 11.42 17.43
CA THR A 205 -6.49 12.64 16.63
C THR A 205 -6.00 13.83 17.47
N GLU A 206 -6.40 13.92 18.72
CA GLU A 206 -5.99 14.98 19.66
C GLU A 206 -4.48 14.95 20.02
N HIS A 207 -3.80 13.82 19.79
CA HIS A 207 -2.38 13.64 20.13
C HIS A 207 -1.42 13.72 18.95
N LEU A 208 -1.90 14.02 17.73
CA LEU A 208 -1.07 14.05 16.51
C LEU A 208 0.07 15.08 16.54
N HIS A 209 -0.06 16.12 17.36
CA HIS A 209 0.92 17.20 17.47
C HIS A 209 1.83 17.09 18.70
N GLY A 210 1.69 16.03 19.49
CA GLY A 210 2.45 15.80 20.69
C GLY A 210 3.72 14.97 20.46
N GLU A 211 4.35 14.56 21.55
CA GLU A 211 5.37 13.52 21.50
C GLU A 211 4.73 12.17 21.21
N ILE A 212 5.43 11.35 20.44
CA ILE A 212 4.95 10.02 20.06
C ILE A 212 6.06 9.01 20.31
N TRP A 213 5.74 7.96 21.03
CA TRP A 213 6.64 6.88 21.42
C TRP A 213 6.00 5.53 21.14
N ALA A 214 6.80 4.58 20.64
CA ALA A 214 6.39 3.19 20.44
C ALA A 214 7.07 2.31 21.47
N GLU A 215 6.30 1.43 22.11
CA GLU A 215 6.82 0.38 22.98
C GLU A 215 6.94 -0.91 22.16
N ILE A 216 8.17 -1.25 21.81
CA ILE A 216 8.50 -2.33 20.87
C ILE A 216 8.94 -3.56 21.64
N TYR A 217 8.21 -4.67 21.45
CA TYR A 217 8.60 -5.98 21.97
C TYR A 217 9.27 -6.78 20.86
N TYR A 218 10.41 -7.39 21.15
CA TYR A 218 11.12 -8.23 20.19
C TYR A 218 11.82 -9.40 20.87
N GLU A 219 11.99 -10.47 20.11
CA GLU A 219 12.71 -11.65 20.55
C GLU A 219 14.15 -11.65 20.02
N LYS A 220 15.08 -12.02 20.88
CA LYS A 220 16.46 -12.30 20.52
C LYS A 220 16.96 -13.48 21.35
N GLU A 221 17.49 -14.52 20.70
CA GLU A 221 18.05 -15.69 21.37
C GLU A 221 17.08 -16.33 22.38
N LEU A 222 15.83 -16.50 21.98
CA LEU A 222 14.72 -17.04 22.81
C LEU A 222 14.43 -16.23 24.08
N ARG A 223 14.82 -14.97 24.11
CA ARG A 223 14.51 -14.05 25.22
C ARG A 223 13.69 -12.89 24.69
N GLN A 224 12.70 -12.47 25.47
CA GLN A 224 11.89 -11.29 25.18
C GLN A 224 12.59 -10.03 25.68
N TYR A 225 12.57 -8.99 24.88
CA TYR A 225 13.10 -7.67 25.19
C TYR A 225 12.05 -6.63 24.84
N ASP A 226 12.09 -5.51 25.52
CA ASP A 226 11.32 -4.32 25.23
C ASP A 226 12.25 -3.14 24.93
N LYS A 227 11.74 -2.21 24.14
CA LYS A 227 12.41 -0.97 23.82
C LYS A 227 11.40 0.14 23.56
N VAL A 228 11.58 1.28 24.19
CA VAL A 228 10.82 2.49 23.87
C VAL A 228 11.58 3.30 22.84
N ALA A 229 10.95 3.58 21.69
CA ALA A 229 11.52 4.32 20.58
C ALA A 229 10.70 5.57 20.28
N ARG A 230 11.35 6.67 19.96
CA ARG A 230 10.69 7.90 19.54
C ARG A 230 10.17 7.74 18.11
N CYS A 231 8.98 8.29 17.84
CA CYS A 231 8.34 8.27 16.53
C CYS A 231 8.17 9.67 15.98
N SER A 232 8.28 9.81 14.66
CA SER A 232 8.02 11.06 13.94
C SER A 232 6.97 10.82 12.86
N ILE A 233 5.91 11.66 12.84
CA ILE A 233 4.88 11.59 11.80
C ILE A 233 5.45 12.02 10.45
N LYS A 234 5.11 11.26 9.40
CA LYS A 234 5.40 11.57 7.99
C LYS A 234 4.09 11.85 7.26
N GLU A 235 3.97 13.02 6.68
CA GLU A 235 2.78 13.39 5.89
C GLU A 235 2.77 12.68 4.53
N LYS A 236 3.93 12.57 3.90
CA LYS A 236 4.09 11.95 2.58
C LYS A 236 4.33 10.43 2.69
N PRO A 237 4.10 9.66 1.62
CA PRO A 237 4.62 8.30 1.51
C PRO A 237 6.13 8.25 1.79
N PHE A 238 6.61 7.15 2.35
CA PHE A 238 8.06 6.98 2.59
C PHE A 238 8.84 6.87 1.28
N TRP A 239 8.24 6.19 0.30
CA TRP A 239 8.76 6.02 -1.04
C TRP A 239 7.72 6.42 -2.09
N ALA A 240 8.04 7.39 -2.94
CA ALA A 240 7.16 7.86 -4.01
C ALA A 240 8.00 8.32 -5.22
N PRO A 241 8.56 7.39 -5.99
CA PRO A 241 9.40 7.72 -7.13
C PRO A 241 8.58 8.40 -8.24
N THR A 242 9.12 9.42 -8.86
CA THR A 242 8.44 10.19 -9.92
C THR A 242 8.04 9.32 -11.11
N ARG A 243 8.83 8.28 -11.44
CA ARG A 243 8.56 7.34 -12.53
C ARG A 243 7.23 6.61 -12.42
N ALA A 244 6.69 6.44 -11.22
CA ALA A 244 5.38 5.82 -11.02
C ALA A 244 4.24 6.57 -11.76
N ARG A 245 4.40 7.89 -11.94
CA ARG A 245 3.37 8.77 -12.52
C ARG A 245 3.78 9.48 -13.81
N MET A 246 5.06 9.48 -14.14
CA MET A 246 5.55 10.10 -15.38
C MET A 246 5.25 9.21 -16.59
N THR A 247 5.30 9.82 -17.80
CA THR A 247 5.44 9.04 -19.02
C THR A 247 6.78 8.32 -18.95
N PRO A 248 6.82 6.98 -19.08
CA PRO A 248 8.07 6.25 -19.03
C PRO A 248 9.00 6.69 -20.16
N PRO A 249 10.31 6.79 -19.92
CA PRO A 249 11.27 7.07 -20.98
C PRO A 249 11.34 5.91 -21.99
N GLU A 250 11.75 6.20 -23.21
CA GLU A 250 11.85 5.18 -24.25
C GLU A 250 12.90 4.10 -23.96
N HIS A 251 13.91 4.45 -23.19
CA HIS A 251 15.00 3.55 -22.77
C HIS A 251 15.31 3.78 -21.29
N TYR A 252 15.45 2.69 -20.55
CA TYR A 252 16.00 2.66 -19.19
C TYR A 252 17.39 2.04 -19.24
#